data_d0bd0045ac7f9968cd290dc7e07e75d7
#
_entry.id   d0bd0045ac7f9968cd290dc7e07e75d7
#
_cell.length_a   1.000
_cell.length_b   1.000
_cell.length_c   1.000
_cell.angle_alpha   90.00
_cell.angle_beta   90.00
_cell.angle_gamma   90.00
#
_symmetry.space_group_name_H-M   'P 1'
#
loop_
_entity.id
_entity.type
_entity.pdbx_description
1 polymer ?
#
loop_
_entity_poly.entity_id
_entity_poly.type
_entity_poly.pdbx_seq_one_letter_code
_entity_poly.pdbx_strand_id
1 'polypeptide(L)'
;PATTVIAAICTVVFLAAALQARSLTDVVWDSAVGASTVLYGPEVYGAGYLRTLTAGFMHLDITHLFLNMLMLVLVGAEVERFIGTGPFALAWVAGVLWASASVLAMSFTTPTAGASGALYMLMAVLVAIASRRSTDLRAPLALVAVNVAYTLLSPAVSLWGHLGGLAAGAAMAWPLTSRNARTRWITAGAATVAACVVIWVLTIPSTLPVYL
;
A
#
# COMPACT_ATOMS: atom_id res chain seq x y z
N PRO A 1 -6.39 16.59 6.79
CA PRO A 1 -6.67 15.14 6.66
C PRO A 1 -5.42 14.40 6.15
N ALA A 2 -5.19 13.18 6.66
CA ALA A 2 -4.04 12.38 6.23
C ALA A 2 -4.17 11.96 4.75
N THR A 3 -5.38 11.70 4.27
CA THR A 3 -5.66 11.44 2.85
C THR A 3 -5.05 12.52 1.95
N THR A 4 -5.28 13.79 2.25
CA THR A 4 -4.74 14.92 1.47
C THR A 4 -3.21 14.98 1.55
N VAL A 5 -2.63 14.75 2.73
CA VAL A 5 -1.17 14.75 2.91
C VAL A 5 -0.53 13.61 2.13
N ILE A 6 -1.08 12.41 2.20
CA ILE A 6 -0.60 11.24 1.44
C ILE A 6 -0.66 11.51 -0.06
N ALA A 7 -1.80 12.04 -0.56
CA ALA A 7 -1.95 12.39 -1.97
C ALA A 7 -0.92 13.43 -2.42
N ALA A 8 -0.68 14.46 -1.58
CA ALA A 8 0.34 15.47 -1.85
C ALA A 8 1.75 14.87 -1.91
N ILE A 9 2.10 13.98 -0.97
CA ILE A 9 3.41 13.30 -0.96
C ILE A 9 3.56 12.46 -2.24
N CYS A 10 2.59 11.63 -2.60
CA CYS A 10 2.63 10.82 -3.83
C CYS A 10 2.83 11.71 -5.07
N THR A 11 2.08 12.82 -5.14
CA THR A 11 2.18 13.76 -6.27
C THR A 11 3.55 14.43 -6.34
N VAL A 12 4.09 14.89 -5.20
CA VAL A 12 5.41 15.54 -5.15
C VAL A 12 6.52 14.54 -5.51
N VAL A 13 6.48 13.31 -4.98
CA VAL A 13 7.45 12.25 -5.30
C VAL A 13 7.41 11.93 -6.79
N PHE A 14 6.21 11.76 -7.36
CA PHE A 14 6.04 11.51 -8.79
C PHE A 14 6.58 12.67 -9.64
N LEU A 15 6.24 13.91 -9.32
CA LEU A 15 6.71 15.08 -10.07
C LEU A 15 8.24 15.21 -10.00
N ALA A 16 8.85 14.96 -8.84
CA ALA A 16 10.30 14.97 -8.71
C ALA A 16 10.97 13.91 -9.61
N ALA A 17 10.42 12.69 -9.64
CA ALA A 17 10.90 11.62 -10.51
C ALA A 17 10.65 11.95 -11.99
N ALA A 18 9.48 12.43 -12.36
CA ALA A 18 9.13 12.80 -13.73
C ALA A 18 10.01 13.92 -14.29
N LEU A 19 10.35 14.93 -13.47
CA LEU A 19 11.27 16.00 -13.84
C LEU A 19 12.70 15.47 -14.10
N GLN A 20 13.19 14.53 -13.29
CA GLN A 20 14.48 13.88 -13.50
C GLN A 20 14.48 13.01 -14.76
N ALA A 21 13.45 12.18 -14.93
CA ALA A 21 13.28 11.29 -16.07
C ALA A 21 12.93 12.04 -17.37
N ARG A 22 12.46 13.28 -17.29
CA ARG A 22 11.88 14.04 -18.42
C ARG A 22 10.77 13.27 -19.13
N SER A 23 10.02 12.49 -18.38
CA SER A 23 8.94 11.60 -18.85
C SER A 23 7.80 11.60 -17.88
N LEU A 24 6.57 11.30 -18.36
CA LEU A 24 5.38 11.06 -17.54
C LEU A 24 4.94 9.59 -17.61
N THR A 25 5.56 8.79 -18.47
CA THR A 25 5.16 7.41 -18.78
C THR A 25 6.18 6.36 -18.33
N ASP A 26 7.41 6.76 -18.08
CA ASP A 26 8.45 5.92 -17.49
C ASP A 26 9.32 6.80 -16.60
N VAL A 27 9.03 6.81 -15.31
CA VAL A 27 9.67 7.73 -14.38
C VAL A 27 10.57 7.04 -13.36
N VAL A 28 10.50 5.70 -13.26
CA VAL A 28 11.23 4.96 -12.21
C VAL A 28 12.70 4.81 -12.55
N TRP A 29 12.99 4.27 -13.74
CA TRP A 29 14.35 3.86 -14.11
C TRP A 29 15.24 5.02 -14.54
N ASP A 30 14.64 6.06 -15.11
CA ASP A 30 15.34 7.24 -15.58
C ASP A 30 15.42 8.36 -14.54
N SER A 31 15.12 8.05 -13.27
CA SER A 31 15.23 9.01 -12.16
C SER A 31 15.89 8.39 -10.92
N ALA A 32 16.77 9.17 -10.26
CA ALA A 32 17.35 8.77 -8.99
C ALA A 32 16.28 8.62 -7.89
N VAL A 33 15.23 9.45 -7.91
CA VAL A 33 14.09 9.36 -6.98
C VAL A 33 13.36 8.03 -7.19
N GLY A 34 13.02 7.69 -8.42
CA GLY A 34 12.34 6.42 -8.73
C GLY A 34 13.19 5.21 -8.35
N ALA A 35 14.43 5.16 -8.84
CA ALA A 35 15.36 4.06 -8.57
C ALA A 35 15.63 3.85 -7.07
N SER A 36 15.65 4.92 -6.26
CA SER A 36 15.88 4.83 -4.80
C SER A 36 14.63 4.49 -3.98
N THR A 37 13.43 4.69 -4.53
CA THR A 37 12.17 4.48 -3.79
C THR A 37 11.44 3.19 -4.14
N VAL A 38 11.67 2.62 -5.33
CA VAL A 38 11.06 1.36 -5.76
C VAL A 38 11.46 0.22 -4.83
N LEU A 39 10.50 -0.65 -4.48
CA LEU A 39 10.78 -1.87 -3.72
C LEU A 39 11.44 -2.89 -4.64
N TYR A 40 12.65 -3.31 -4.30
CA TYR A 40 13.39 -4.38 -4.97
C TYR A 40 14.11 -5.18 -3.90
N GLY A 41 13.72 -6.43 -3.70
CA GLY A 41 14.18 -7.26 -2.58
C GLY A 41 15.70 -7.32 -2.42
N PRO A 42 16.49 -7.52 -3.50
CA PRO A 42 17.96 -7.53 -3.40
C PRO A 42 18.60 -6.25 -2.84
N GLU A 43 17.86 -5.14 -2.83
CA GLU A 43 18.33 -3.86 -2.28
C GLU A 43 17.75 -3.53 -0.89
N VAL A 44 16.98 -4.45 -0.28
CA VAL A 44 16.38 -4.26 1.05
C VAL A 44 17.38 -4.67 2.13
N TYR A 45 18.41 -3.85 2.34
CA TYR A 45 19.39 -3.96 3.42
C TYR A 45 19.89 -2.56 3.82
N GLY A 46 20.36 -2.37 5.04
CA GLY A 46 20.80 -1.07 5.52
C GLY A 46 19.72 0.02 5.31
N ALA A 47 20.07 1.12 4.66
CA ALA A 47 19.10 2.17 4.32
C ALA A 47 18.01 1.70 3.32
N GLY A 48 18.24 0.60 2.60
CA GLY A 48 17.28 0.02 1.65
C GLY A 48 16.00 -0.49 2.31
N TYR A 49 15.97 -0.72 3.62
CA TYR A 49 14.74 -1.00 4.34
C TYR A 49 13.67 0.10 4.17
N LEU A 50 14.08 1.34 3.93
CA LEU A 50 13.15 2.44 3.66
C LEU A 50 12.32 2.21 2.38
N ARG A 51 12.83 1.42 1.41
CA ARG A 51 12.10 1.07 0.18
C ARG A 51 10.78 0.36 0.46
N THR A 52 10.69 -0.38 1.56
CA THR A 52 9.44 -1.05 1.96
C THR A 52 8.31 -0.08 2.28
N LEU A 53 8.64 1.15 2.63
CA LEU A 53 7.68 2.22 2.87
C LEU A 53 7.62 3.20 1.69
N THR A 54 8.76 3.64 1.16
CA THR A 54 8.82 4.67 0.11
C THR A 54 8.21 4.22 -1.20
N ALA A 55 8.24 2.92 -1.51
CA ALA A 55 7.58 2.34 -2.68
C ALA A 55 6.07 2.62 -2.72
N GLY A 56 5.41 2.74 -1.57
CA GLY A 56 4.00 3.08 -1.47
C GLY A 56 3.66 4.53 -1.85
N PHE A 57 4.67 5.37 -2.07
CA PHE A 57 4.50 6.77 -2.49
C PHE A 57 5.00 7.03 -3.91
N MET A 58 5.71 6.06 -4.52
CA MET A 58 6.20 6.14 -5.89
C MET A 58 5.19 5.57 -6.87
N HIS A 59 5.09 6.14 -8.07
CA HIS A 59 4.19 5.67 -9.14
C HIS A 59 4.95 5.59 -10.46
N LEU A 60 4.63 4.57 -11.28
CA LEU A 60 5.36 4.24 -12.50
C LEU A 60 5.14 5.26 -13.63
N ASP A 61 3.90 5.77 -13.73
CA ASP A 61 3.44 6.69 -14.75
C ASP A 61 2.29 7.56 -14.25
N ILE A 62 1.90 8.56 -15.04
CA ILE A 62 0.84 9.53 -14.67
C ILE A 62 -0.54 8.87 -14.54
N THR A 63 -0.84 7.85 -15.33
CA THR A 63 -2.13 7.14 -15.25
C THR A 63 -2.21 6.35 -13.96
N HIS A 64 -1.13 5.66 -13.59
CA HIS A 64 -1.00 4.93 -12.34
C HIS A 64 -1.17 5.88 -11.13
N LEU A 65 -0.50 7.04 -11.14
CA LEU A 65 -0.69 8.06 -10.10
C LEU A 65 -2.15 8.51 -10.04
N PHE A 66 -2.74 8.91 -11.18
CA PHE A 66 -4.10 9.44 -11.23
C PHE A 66 -5.13 8.46 -10.66
N LEU A 67 -5.08 7.20 -11.08
CA LEU A 67 -6.02 6.17 -10.62
C LEU A 67 -5.86 5.90 -9.11
N ASN A 68 -4.62 5.85 -8.61
CA ASN A 68 -4.37 5.68 -7.18
C ASN A 68 -4.87 6.88 -6.36
N MET A 69 -4.63 8.11 -6.82
CA MET A 69 -5.10 9.31 -6.10
C MET A 69 -6.62 9.42 -6.14
N LEU A 70 -7.26 9.09 -7.26
CA LEU A 70 -8.71 9.00 -7.34
C LEU A 70 -9.28 8.01 -6.30
N MET A 71 -8.73 6.81 -6.25
CA MET A 71 -9.13 5.79 -5.27
C MET A 71 -8.84 6.22 -3.83
N LEU A 72 -7.71 6.87 -3.58
CA LEU A 72 -7.36 7.39 -2.27
C LEU A 72 -8.37 8.45 -1.81
N VAL A 73 -8.78 9.35 -2.68
CA VAL A 73 -9.79 10.37 -2.35
C VAL A 73 -11.16 9.73 -2.08
N LEU A 74 -11.59 8.80 -2.93
CA LEU A 74 -12.92 8.18 -2.80
C LEU A 74 -13.00 7.23 -1.61
N VAL A 75 -12.05 6.33 -1.45
CA VAL A 75 -12.06 5.30 -0.40
C VAL A 75 -11.37 5.80 0.87
N GLY A 76 -10.19 6.41 0.72
CA GLY A 76 -9.38 6.86 1.84
C GLY A 76 -10.07 7.92 2.68
N ALA A 77 -10.70 8.93 2.05
CA ALA A 77 -11.42 9.98 2.79
C ALA A 77 -12.60 9.42 3.59
N GLU A 78 -13.31 8.41 3.07
CA GLU A 78 -14.43 7.76 3.79
C GLU A 78 -13.90 6.94 4.98
N VAL A 79 -12.84 6.17 4.79
CA VAL A 79 -12.19 5.42 5.86
C VAL A 79 -11.63 6.36 6.92
N GLU A 80 -10.88 7.41 6.53
CA GLU A 80 -10.32 8.41 7.46
C GLU A 80 -11.40 9.08 8.31
N ARG A 81 -12.52 9.46 7.68
CA ARG A 81 -13.67 10.08 8.37
C ARG A 81 -14.27 9.15 9.43
N PHE A 82 -14.25 7.83 9.18
CA PHE A 82 -14.81 6.85 10.10
C PHE A 82 -13.87 6.49 11.24
N ILE A 83 -12.59 6.20 10.94
CA ILE A 83 -11.65 5.71 11.95
C ILE A 83 -10.83 6.82 12.62
N GLY A 84 -10.81 8.03 12.04
CA GLY A 84 -10.03 9.18 12.49
C GLY A 84 -8.65 9.26 11.83
N THR A 85 -8.13 10.49 11.71
CA THR A 85 -6.91 10.82 10.96
C THR A 85 -5.67 10.07 11.44
N GLY A 86 -5.45 9.99 12.76
CA GLY A 86 -4.26 9.34 13.31
C GLY A 86 -4.24 7.82 13.07
N PRO A 87 -5.29 7.07 13.49
CA PRO A 87 -5.39 5.64 13.17
C PRO A 87 -5.36 5.36 11.67
N PHE A 88 -5.94 6.22 10.83
CA PHE A 88 -5.89 6.11 9.37
C PHE A 88 -4.47 6.21 8.83
N ALA A 89 -3.71 7.23 9.26
CA ALA A 89 -2.33 7.42 8.80
C ALA A 89 -1.45 6.21 9.17
N LEU A 90 -1.60 5.68 10.37
CA LEU A 90 -0.86 4.51 10.82
C LEU A 90 -1.33 3.23 10.11
N ALA A 91 -2.62 3.07 9.85
CA ALA A 91 -3.15 1.96 9.06
C ALA A 91 -2.67 2.02 7.60
N TRP A 92 -2.57 3.22 7.01
CA TRP A 92 -1.96 3.40 5.69
C TRP A 92 -0.53 2.86 5.66
N VAL A 93 0.30 3.24 6.64
CA VAL A 93 1.67 2.74 6.77
C VAL A 93 1.68 1.21 6.90
N ALA A 94 0.82 0.65 7.75
CA ALA A 94 0.67 -0.80 7.87
C ALA A 94 0.30 -1.47 6.53
N GLY A 95 -0.64 -0.88 5.78
CA GLY A 95 -1.06 -1.39 4.48
C GLY A 95 0.08 -1.41 3.44
N VAL A 96 0.88 -0.33 3.38
CA VAL A 96 2.08 -0.28 2.53
C VAL A 96 3.08 -1.35 2.93
N LEU A 97 3.38 -1.48 4.22
CA LEU A 97 4.36 -2.45 4.72
C LEU A 97 3.91 -3.90 4.53
N TRP A 98 2.64 -4.23 4.73
CA TRP A 98 2.13 -5.58 4.46
C TRP A 98 2.12 -5.92 2.97
N ALA A 99 1.80 -4.96 2.10
CA ALA A 99 1.96 -5.12 0.65
C ALA A 99 3.42 -5.41 0.29
N SER A 100 4.35 -4.64 0.86
CA SER A 100 5.79 -4.85 0.67
C SER A 100 6.27 -6.19 1.21
N ALA A 101 5.82 -6.61 2.39
CA ALA A 101 6.12 -7.93 2.96
C ALA A 101 5.67 -9.07 2.03
N SER A 102 4.46 -8.95 1.45
CA SER A 102 3.93 -9.93 0.52
C SER A 102 4.74 -10.00 -0.79
N VAL A 103 5.16 -8.85 -1.33
CA VAL A 103 6.05 -8.79 -2.49
C VAL A 103 7.40 -9.43 -2.19
N LEU A 104 8.01 -9.10 -1.05
CA LEU A 104 9.29 -9.70 -0.63
C LEU A 104 9.20 -11.22 -0.45
N ALA A 105 8.06 -11.73 0.04
CA ALA A 105 7.86 -13.17 0.21
C ALA A 105 7.63 -13.92 -1.11
N MET A 106 6.97 -13.29 -2.09
CA MET A 106 6.40 -13.99 -3.24
C MET A 106 6.98 -13.55 -4.60
N SER A 107 7.62 -12.39 -4.65
CA SER A 107 8.15 -11.76 -5.87
C SER A 107 9.41 -10.95 -5.57
N PHE A 108 10.34 -11.53 -4.81
CA PHE A 108 11.51 -10.86 -4.23
C PHE A 108 12.33 -10.04 -5.22
N THR A 109 12.48 -10.54 -6.45
CA THR A 109 13.26 -9.89 -7.52
C THR A 109 12.44 -9.04 -8.49
N THR A 110 11.14 -8.85 -8.22
CA THR A 110 10.27 -8.02 -9.07
C THR A 110 10.17 -6.61 -8.50
N PRO A 111 10.69 -5.60 -9.20
CA PRO A 111 10.54 -4.21 -8.75
C PRO A 111 9.06 -3.83 -8.66
N THR A 112 8.69 -3.20 -7.55
CA THR A 112 7.28 -2.86 -7.26
C THR A 112 7.18 -1.45 -6.67
N ALA A 113 6.22 -0.68 -7.14
CA ALA A 113 5.87 0.63 -6.60
C ALA A 113 4.39 0.91 -6.75
N GLY A 114 3.83 1.76 -5.90
CA GLY A 114 2.45 2.21 -5.94
C GLY A 114 1.76 2.20 -4.58
N ALA A 115 0.85 3.14 -4.41
CA ALA A 115 -0.02 3.23 -3.25
C ALA A 115 -1.08 2.11 -3.17
N SER A 116 -1.25 1.37 -4.26
CA SER A 116 -2.36 0.44 -4.47
C SER A 116 -2.47 -0.66 -3.41
N GLY A 117 -1.36 -1.18 -2.89
CA GLY A 117 -1.41 -2.16 -1.80
C GLY A 117 -2.13 -1.64 -0.56
N ALA A 118 -1.84 -0.40 -0.13
CA ALA A 118 -2.58 0.25 0.95
C ALA A 118 -4.04 0.55 0.56
N LEU A 119 -4.31 0.88 -0.70
CA LEU A 119 -5.69 1.08 -1.19
C LEU A 119 -6.51 -0.22 -1.11
N TYR A 120 -5.93 -1.37 -1.43
CA TYR A 120 -6.58 -2.68 -1.25
C TYR A 120 -6.89 -2.95 0.22
N MET A 121 -5.99 -2.61 1.13
CA MET A 121 -6.26 -2.64 2.57
C MET A 121 -7.45 -1.75 2.94
N LEU A 122 -7.49 -0.51 2.45
CA LEU A 122 -8.58 0.43 2.72
C LEU A 122 -9.92 -0.06 2.13
N MET A 123 -9.94 -0.73 0.98
CA MET A 123 -11.16 -1.32 0.42
C MET A 123 -11.75 -2.40 1.34
N ALA A 124 -10.90 -3.27 1.94
CA ALA A 124 -11.37 -4.24 2.93
C ALA A 124 -11.96 -3.56 4.19
N VAL A 125 -11.31 -2.48 4.65
CA VAL A 125 -11.82 -1.68 5.79
C VAL A 125 -13.15 -1.00 5.43
N LEU A 126 -13.32 -0.52 4.20
CA LEU A 126 -14.58 0.07 3.71
C LEU A 126 -15.74 -0.94 3.76
N VAL A 127 -15.51 -2.19 3.41
CA VAL A 127 -16.51 -3.27 3.54
C VAL A 127 -16.93 -3.42 5.01
N ALA A 128 -16.00 -3.42 5.96
CA ALA A 128 -16.31 -3.50 7.39
C ALA A 128 -17.07 -2.26 7.89
N ILE A 129 -16.76 -1.07 7.38
CA ILE A 129 -17.50 0.15 7.69
C ILE A 129 -18.96 0.03 7.23
N ALA A 130 -19.17 -0.40 5.99
CA ALA A 130 -20.51 -0.61 5.44
C ALA A 130 -21.31 -1.64 6.26
N SER A 131 -20.67 -2.75 6.65
CA SER A 131 -21.26 -3.76 7.52
C SER A 131 -21.65 -3.18 8.89
N ARG A 132 -20.79 -2.39 9.51
CA ARG A 132 -21.09 -1.76 10.83
C ARG A 132 -22.20 -0.71 10.77
N ARG A 133 -22.37 -0.07 9.63
CA ARG A 133 -23.46 0.90 9.40
C ARG A 133 -24.76 0.23 8.95
N SER A 134 -24.76 -1.11 8.77
CA SER A 134 -25.89 -1.86 8.19
C SER A 134 -26.35 -1.28 6.85
N THR A 135 -25.38 -0.79 6.05
CA THR A 135 -25.65 -0.29 4.70
C THR A 135 -25.48 -1.39 3.66
N ASP A 136 -25.90 -1.13 2.43
CA ASP A 136 -25.74 -2.09 1.32
C ASP A 136 -24.26 -2.41 1.06
N LEU A 137 -23.92 -3.69 1.09
CA LEU A 137 -22.55 -4.19 0.86
C LEU A 137 -22.24 -4.39 -0.62
N ARG A 138 -23.21 -4.29 -1.53
CA ARG A 138 -23.02 -4.57 -2.95
C ARG A 138 -21.96 -3.65 -3.56
N ALA A 139 -22.03 -2.36 -3.30
CA ALA A 139 -21.08 -1.40 -3.86
C ALA A 139 -19.63 -1.62 -3.34
N PRO A 140 -19.35 -1.70 -2.02
CA PRO A 140 -17.98 -1.94 -1.55
C PRO A 140 -17.46 -3.33 -1.93
N LEU A 141 -18.31 -4.37 -1.97
CA LEU A 141 -17.89 -5.70 -2.44
C LEU A 141 -17.62 -5.72 -3.94
N ALA A 142 -18.44 -5.05 -4.75
CA ALA A 142 -18.20 -4.91 -6.19
C ALA A 142 -16.90 -4.17 -6.46
N LEU A 143 -16.59 -3.12 -5.68
CA LEU A 143 -15.33 -2.40 -5.78
C LEU A 143 -14.13 -3.35 -5.54
N VAL A 144 -14.15 -4.15 -4.47
CA VAL A 144 -13.11 -5.15 -4.20
C VAL A 144 -13.02 -6.16 -5.35
N ALA A 145 -14.17 -6.72 -5.77
CA ALA A 145 -14.22 -7.76 -6.81
C ALA A 145 -13.65 -7.27 -8.15
N VAL A 146 -14.04 -6.07 -8.59
CA VAL A 146 -13.54 -5.48 -9.85
C VAL A 146 -12.04 -5.23 -9.79
N ASN A 147 -11.53 -4.69 -8.67
CA ASN A 147 -10.09 -4.46 -8.51
C ASN A 147 -9.31 -5.78 -8.44
N VAL A 148 -9.80 -6.79 -7.75
CA VAL A 148 -9.18 -8.13 -7.73
C VAL A 148 -9.20 -8.76 -9.12
N ALA A 149 -10.33 -8.70 -9.84
CA ALA A 149 -10.40 -9.19 -11.22
C ALA A 149 -9.40 -8.47 -12.13
N TYR A 150 -9.31 -7.15 -12.04
CA TYR A 150 -8.30 -6.37 -12.77
C TYR A 150 -6.87 -6.84 -12.44
N THR A 151 -6.57 -7.05 -11.15
CA THR A 151 -5.26 -7.55 -10.71
C THR A 151 -4.92 -8.91 -11.31
N LEU A 152 -5.88 -9.84 -11.36
CA LEU A 152 -5.68 -11.17 -11.91
C LEU A 152 -5.51 -11.17 -13.45
N LEU A 153 -6.10 -10.21 -14.13
CA LEU A 153 -6.08 -10.11 -15.59
C LEU A 153 -4.95 -9.23 -16.13
N SER A 154 -4.34 -8.38 -15.28
CA SER A 154 -3.31 -7.43 -15.71
C SER A 154 -1.91 -7.82 -15.21
N PRO A 155 -1.00 -8.26 -16.10
CA PRO A 155 0.38 -8.55 -15.71
C PRO A 155 1.19 -7.29 -15.33
N ALA A 156 0.66 -6.10 -15.62
CA ALA A 156 1.32 -4.83 -15.32
C ALA A 156 1.21 -4.39 -13.86
N VAL A 157 0.41 -5.09 -13.05
CA VAL A 157 0.21 -4.74 -11.64
C VAL A 157 0.71 -5.83 -10.70
N SER A 158 1.14 -5.43 -9.51
CA SER A 158 1.68 -6.37 -8.51
C SER A 158 0.55 -7.19 -7.86
N LEU A 159 0.39 -8.44 -8.30
CA LEU A 159 -0.56 -9.37 -7.68
C LEU A 159 -0.34 -9.49 -6.16
N TRP A 160 0.89 -9.74 -5.76
CA TRP A 160 1.21 -9.99 -4.35
C TRP A 160 1.13 -8.73 -3.50
N GLY A 161 1.49 -7.57 -4.04
CA GLY A 161 1.30 -6.29 -3.35
C GLY A 161 -0.18 -6.00 -3.07
N HIS A 162 -1.06 -6.26 -4.04
CA HIS A 162 -2.50 -6.09 -3.90
C HIS A 162 -3.12 -7.09 -2.92
N LEU A 163 -2.82 -8.39 -3.08
CA LEU A 163 -3.36 -9.43 -2.21
C LEU A 163 -2.84 -9.32 -0.78
N GLY A 164 -1.56 -8.94 -0.60
CA GLY A 164 -0.98 -8.68 0.72
C GLY A 164 -1.68 -7.53 1.45
N GLY A 165 -1.92 -6.43 0.74
CA GLY A 165 -2.69 -5.31 1.27
C GLY A 165 -4.13 -5.69 1.62
N LEU A 166 -4.81 -6.40 0.71
CA LEU A 166 -6.19 -6.86 0.94
C LEU A 166 -6.30 -7.80 2.15
N ALA A 167 -5.39 -8.77 2.27
CA ALA A 167 -5.36 -9.72 3.38
C ALA A 167 -5.11 -9.01 4.73
N ALA A 168 -4.15 -8.09 4.77
CA ALA A 168 -3.89 -7.26 5.94
C ALA A 168 -5.12 -6.41 6.30
N GLY A 169 -5.77 -5.83 5.31
CA GLY A 169 -7.00 -5.08 5.48
C GLY A 169 -8.13 -5.92 6.07
N ALA A 170 -8.35 -7.13 5.54
CA ALA A 170 -9.36 -8.05 6.04
C ALA A 170 -9.10 -8.44 7.50
N ALA A 171 -7.84 -8.70 7.87
CA ALA A 171 -7.45 -9.03 9.24
C ALA A 171 -7.67 -7.85 10.21
N MET A 172 -7.37 -6.63 9.79
CA MET A 172 -7.49 -5.42 10.60
C MET A 172 -8.89 -4.80 10.61
N ALA A 173 -9.71 -5.07 9.59
CA ALA A 173 -10.93 -4.33 9.31
C ALA A 173 -11.88 -4.23 10.51
N TRP A 174 -12.13 -5.34 11.16
CA TRP A 174 -13.09 -5.36 12.29
C TRP A 174 -12.60 -4.59 13.52
N PRO A 175 -11.40 -4.83 14.08
CA PRO A 175 -10.91 -4.06 15.21
C PRO A 175 -10.59 -2.59 14.83
N LEU A 176 -10.14 -2.32 13.61
CA LEU A 176 -9.85 -0.96 13.15
C LEU A 176 -11.12 -0.10 13.04
N THR A 177 -12.27 -0.70 12.77
CA THR A 177 -13.57 -0.02 12.73
C THR A 177 -14.30 -0.01 14.07
N SER A 178 -13.65 -0.36 15.18
CA SER A 178 -14.20 -0.31 16.53
C SER A 178 -14.64 1.11 16.92
N ARG A 179 -15.67 1.22 17.76
CA ARG A 179 -16.05 2.50 18.39
C ARG A 179 -14.99 3.01 19.37
N ASN A 180 -14.19 2.09 19.96
CA ASN A 180 -13.13 2.43 20.89
C ASN A 180 -11.87 2.92 20.13
N ALA A 181 -11.51 4.19 20.34
CA ALA A 181 -10.34 4.80 19.71
C ALA A 181 -9.03 4.07 20.07
N ARG A 182 -8.89 3.59 21.32
CA ARG A 182 -7.70 2.83 21.75
C ARG A 182 -7.53 1.55 20.94
N THR A 183 -8.63 0.83 20.65
CA THR A 183 -8.60 -0.38 19.82
C THR A 183 -8.09 -0.05 18.42
N ARG A 184 -8.55 1.05 17.79
CA ARG A 184 -8.09 1.48 16.46
C ARG A 184 -6.59 1.74 16.42
N TRP A 185 -6.07 2.49 17.41
CA TRP A 185 -4.65 2.78 17.53
C TRP A 185 -3.80 1.52 17.76
N ILE A 186 -4.23 0.65 18.67
CA ILE A 186 -3.53 -0.61 18.97
C ILE A 186 -3.51 -1.51 17.72
N THR A 187 -4.63 -1.61 17.01
CA THR A 187 -4.71 -2.41 15.78
C THR A 187 -3.73 -1.93 14.72
N ALA A 188 -3.78 -0.63 14.40
CA ALA A 188 -2.91 -0.06 13.38
C ALA A 188 -1.42 -0.16 13.81
N GLY A 189 -1.09 0.13 15.07
CA GLY A 189 0.26 0.04 15.60
C GLY A 189 0.79 -1.39 15.61
N ALA A 190 0.01 -2.35 16.10
CA ALA A 190 0.40 -3.76 16.12
C ALA A 190 0.61 -4.31 14.71
N ALA A 191 -0.27 -3.96 13.76
CA ALA A 191 -0.11 -4.35 12.37
C ALA A 191 1.15 -3.77 11.73
N THR A 192 1.49 -2.50 12.02
CA THR A 192 2.73 -1.87 11.56
C THR A 192 3.96 -2.60 12.10
N VAL A 193 4.00 -2.84 13.42
CA VAL A 193 5.12 -3.56 14.05
C VAL A 193 5.25 -4.98 13.50
N ALA A 194 4.14 -5.70 13.37
CA ALA A 194 4.13 -7.05 12.80
C ALA A 194 4.68 -7.06 11.37
N ALA A 195 4.29 -6.10 10.53
CA ALA A 195 4.81 -5.99 9.16
C ALA A 195 6.33 -5.74 9.16
N CYS A 196 6.84 -4.85 10.02
CA CYS A 196 8.27 -4.60 10.16
C CYS A 196 9.03 -5.87 10.57
N VAL A 197 8.50 -6.65 11.53
CA VAL A 197 9.10 -7.92 11.96
C VAL A 197 9.12 -8.93 10.83
N VAL A 198 8.01 -9.08 10.09
CA VAL A 198 7.93 -10.00 8.94
C VAL A 198 8.91 -9.59 7.85
N ILE A 199 8.98 -8.30 7.49
CA ILE A 199 9.95 -7.79 6.51
C ILE A 199 11.38 -8.11 6.95
N TRP A 200 11.71 -7.84 8.23
CA TRP A 200 13.02 -8.12 8.77
C TRP A 200 13.37 -9.63 8.67
N VAL A 201 12.45 -10.51 9.06
CA VAL A 201 12.65 -11.98 8.96
C VAL A 201 12.84 -12.42 7.51
N LEU A 202 12.05 -11.91 6.57
CA LEU A 202 12.14 -12.26 5.15
C LEU A 202 13.46 -11.79 4.48
N THR A 203 14.11 -10.80 5.06
CA THR A 203 15.33 -10.19 4.49
C THR A 203 16.61 -10.58 5.25
N ILE A 204 16.51 -11.46 6.26
CA ILE A 204 17.71 -12.07 6.89
C ILE A 204 18.41 -12.98 5.86
N PRO A 205 19.72 -12.85 5.66
CA PRO A 205 20.47 -13.61 4.64
C PRO A 205 20.28 -15.14 4.69
N SER A 206 19.96 -15.69 5.86
CA SER A 206 19.69 -17.14 6.04
C SER A 206 18.33 -17.60 5.49
N THR A 207 17.42 -16.67 5.19
CA THR A 207 16.08 -16.96 4.64
C THR A 207 15.98 -16.65 3.15
N LEU A 208 16.98 -15.96 2.60
CA LEU A 208 17.03 -15.68 1.17
C LEU A 208 17.37 -16.97 0.42
N PRO A 209 16.57 -17.39 -0.58
CA PRO A 209 17.00 -18.43 -1.49
C PRO A 209 18.30 -17.95 -2.15
N VAL A 210 19.35 -18.78 -2.06
CA VAL A 210 20.62 -18.52 -2.74
C VAL A 210 20.35 -18.64 -4.24
N TYR A 211 20.00 -17.54 -4.88
CA TYR A 211 20.00 -17.46 -6.34
C TYR A 211 21.45 -17.26 -6.80
N LEU A 212 22.19 -18.36 -6.93
CA LEU A 212 23.43 -18.47 -7.69
C LEU A 212 23.14 -18.72 -9.15
#